data_f284932f19cad2629f388f1cb373df1b
#
_entry.id   f284932f19cad2629f388f1cb373df1b
#
_cell.length_a   1.000
_cell.length_b   1.000
_cell.length_c   1.000
_cell.angle_alpha   90.00
_cell.angle_beta   90.00
_cell.angle_gamma   90.00
#
_symmetry.space_group_name_H-M   'P 1'
#
loop_
_entity.id
_entity.type
_entity.pdbx_description
1 polymer ?
#
loop_
_entity_poly.entity_id
_entity_poly.type
_entity_poly.pdbx_seq_one_letter_code
_entity_poly.pdbx_strand_id
1 'polypeptide(L)'
;MELIPTDVEQIVIGQILLDHAVMSTAAQILRAEHFGNDECREAYEACLSVWRGGTGVDLLTIAVQLQREQSAGIGETMAKMVGWTLRVSAPRNFEAHAAIIRECYASRILKDAGEQLVRGTIEGKEYTELIAPATRALAKASMAEDKPDVNAGTRAFELMNSSDRPSPTYLQVAGLDSLVWILPGNVVAIRADPGVGKTAFVLSVVLNLMPRIRPWFVSLEMPADELIKRALCQIAMVDIQSVMVDRMTAQERNRLAQAASNYGDILGTLDIDDSGSMTIDEFAAKAENRVKNGAGLIVVDYAQLMSADRKLYTNKVQELEAISMGIRSTARKLNVPILLIVHVNKQGEDHGTIQFEKDAHVRMHLSRDADQMTIDVLKNRNGRPGKITTPCMMRYGIVGRSSPPSWAQADDEFTTPHPDRNHAPF
;
A
#
# COMPACT_ATOMS: atom_id res chain seq x y z
N MET A 1 -12.84 -4.60 28.03
CA MET A 1 -11.78 -4.58 29.08
C MET A 1 -10.80 -3.53 28.60
N GLU A 2 -10.87 -2.32 29.16
CA GLU A 2 -9.89 -1.30 28.87
C GLU A 2 -8.53 -1.82 29.36
N LEU A 3 -7.60 -2.07 28.44
CA LEU A 3 -6.20 -2.32 28.76
C LEU A 3 -5.69 -1.05 29.47
N ILE A 4 -5.42 -1.15 30.78
CA ILE A 4 -4.83 -0.05 31.52
C ILE A 4 -3.41 0.10 31.01
N PRO A 5 -3.05 1.22 30.36
CA PRO A 5 -1.73 1.38 29.71
C PRO A 5 -0.56 1.10 30.67
N THR A 6 -0.72 1.45 31.94
CA THR A 6 0.26 1.25 33.02
C THR A 6 0.69 -0.21 33.20
N ASP A 7 -0.23 -1.18 33.04
CA ASP A 7 0.14 -2.60 33.19
C ASP A 7 1.06 -3.05 32.04
N VAL A 8 0.82 -2.57 30.81
CA VAL A 8 1.66 -2.89 29.64
C VAL A 8 3.04 -2.25 29.79
N GLU A 9 3.10 -1.00 30.29
CA GLU A 9 4.36 -0.30 30.55
C GLU A 9 5.23 -1.05 31.58
N GLN A 10 4.62 -1.52 32.68
CA GLN A 10 5.30 -2.32 33.70
C GLN A 10 5.80 -3.66 33.15
N ILE A 11 5.00 -4.33 32.30
CA ILE A 11 5.41 -5.57 31.62
C ILE A 11 6.63 -5.32 30.73
N VAL A 12 6.65 -4.23 29.95
CA VAL A 12 7.77 -3.88 29.07
C VAL A 12 9.05 -3.63 29.87
N ILE A 13 8.98 -2.87 30.96
CA ILE A 13 10.13 -2.69 31.85
C ILE A 13 10.56 -4.04 32.45
N GLY A 14 9.62 -4.87 32.93
CA GLY A 14 9.89 -6.21 33.43
C GLY A 14 10.60 -7.11 32.41
N GLN A 15 10.21 -7.04 31.11
CA GLN A 15 10.87 -7.79 30.03
C GLN A 15 12.33 -7.34 29.82
N ILE A 16 12.59 -6.02 29.86
CA ILE A 16 13.95 -5.45 29.75
C ILE A 16 14.84 -5.93 30.92
N LEU A 17 14.28 -5.95 32.12
CA LEU A 17 15.00 -6.35 33.32
C LEU A 17 15.29 -7.87 33.39
N LEU A 18 14.46 -8.70 32.75
CA LEU A 18 14.63 -10.15 32.66
C LEU A 18 15.58 -10.59 31.57
N ASP A 19 15.61 -9.86 30.46
CA ASP A 19 16.42 -10.19 29.29
C ASP A 19 17.10 -8.92 28.75
N HIS A 20 18.36 -8.73 29.10
CA HIS A 20 19.16 -7.60 28.66
C HIS A 20 19.33 -7.51 27.14
N ALA A 21 19.17 -8.61 26.39
CA ALA A 21 19.23 -8.61 24.94
C ALA A 21 18.08 -7.77 24.32
N VAL A 22 16.93 -7.72 25.01
CA VAL A 22 15.78 -6.92 24.61
C VAL A 22 16.09 -5.42 24.64
N MET A 23 17.06 -4.97 25.46
CA MET A 23 17.39 -3.55 25.59
C MET A 23 17.85 -2.92 24.27
N SER A 24 18.57 -3.66 23.43
CA SER A 24 19.00 -3.16 22.12
C SER A 24 17.80 -2.86 21.19
N THR A 25 16.78 -3.71 21.21
CA THR A 25 15.53 -3.50 20.48
C THR A 25 14.71 -2.38 21.11
N ALA A 26 14.62 -2.37 22.46
CA ALA A 26 13.90 -1.33 23.20
C ALA A 26 14.44 0.08 22.86
N ALA A 27 15.74 0.26 22.86
CA ALA A 27 16.38 1.55 22.56
C ALA A 27 16.14 2.04 21.12
N GLN A 28 15.83 1.13 20.20
CA GLN A 28 15.50 1.48 18.80
C GLN A 28 14.03 1.90 18.64
N ILE A 29 13.11 1.22 19.34
CA ILE A 29 11.66 1.37 19.07
C ILE A 29 10.92 2.18 20.14
N LEU A 30 11.49 2.37 21.32
CA LEU A 30 10.88 3.13 22.42
C LEU A 30 11.71 4.37 22.78
N ARG A 31 11.02 5.36 23.29
CA ARG A 31 11.58 6.56 23.90
C ARG A 31 10.94 6.77 25.27
N ALA A 32 11.60 7.45 26.19
CA ALA A 32 11.07 7.70 27.54
C ALA A 32 9.69 8.41 27.51
N GLU A 33 9.51 9.33 26.56
CA GLU A 33 8.24 10.06 26.37
C GLU A 33 7.05 9.15 25.96
N HIS A 34 7.31 7.94 25.48
CA HIS A 34 6.25 6.98 25.15
C HIS A 34 5.55 6.44 26.39
N PHE A 35 6.22 6.43 27.54
CA PHE A 35 5.64 5.99 28.80
C PHE A 35 4.77 7.09 29.43
N GLY A 36 3.55 6.73 29.78
CA GLY A 36 2.59 7.61 30.44
C GLY A 36 2.71 7.59 31.96
N ASN A 37 3.17 6.46 32.51
CA ASN A 37 3.43 6.35 33.94
C ASN A 37 4.84 6.88 34.26
N ASP A 38 4.94 7.80 35.20
CA ASP A 38 6.20 8.44 35.57
C ASP A 38 7.24 7.46 36.08
N GLU A 39 6.86 6.48 36.93
CA GLU A 39 7.77 5.46 37.46
C GLU A 39 8.33 4.57 36.33
N CYS A 40 7.49 4.18 35.35
CA CYS A 40 7.94 3.40 34.20
C CYS A 40 8.85 4.22 33.28
N ARG A 41 8.58 5.52 33.09
CA ARG A 41 9.41 6.43 32.33
C ARG A 41 10.80 6.60 32.92
N GLU A 42 10.87 6.84 34.23
CA GLU A 42 12.12 6.97 34.97
C GLU A 42 12.93 5.67 34.97
N ALA A 43 12.27 4.53 35.16
CA ALA A 43 12.90 3.23 35.06
C ALA A 43 13.49 2.97 33.66
N TYR A 44 12.77 3.38 32.60
CA TYR A 44 13.26 3.25 31.24
C TYR A 44 14.45 4.17 30.94
N GLU A 45 14.44 5.40 31.46
CA GLU A 45 15.56 6.35 31.36
C GLU A 45 16.81 5.78 32.07
N ALA A 46 16.65 5.20 33.26
CA ALA A 46 17.72 4.53 33.95
C ALA A 46 18.28 3.33 33.15
N CYS A 47 17.41 2.50 32.54
CA CYS A 47 17.83 1.42 31.66
C CYS A 47 18.63 1.93 30.47
N LEU A 48 18.19 3.01 29.81
CA LEU A 48 18.92 3.65 28.71
C LEU A 48 20.29 4.18 29.14
N SER A 49 20.36 4.83 30.29
CA SER A 49 21.59 5.39 30.86
C SER A 49 22.62 4.31 31.15
N VAL A 50 22.23 3.24 31.84
CA VAL A 50 23.09 2.09 32.17
C VAL A 50 23.57 1.39 30.90
N TRP A 51 22.65 1.12 29.96
CA TRP A 51 22.95 0.46 28.69
C TRP A 51 23.95 1.27 27.82
N ARG A 52 23.75 2.58 27.71
CA ARG A 52 24.69 3.49 26.99
C ARG A 52 26.05 3.57 27.64
N GLY A 53 26.11 3.39 28.96
CA GLY A 53 27.36 3.31 29.72
C GLY A 53 28.13 2.00 29.51
N GLY A 54 27.62 1.05 28.72
CA GLY A 54 28.23 -0.25 28.45
C GLY A 54 28.09 -1.26 29.61
N THR A 55 27.24 -0.96 30.59
CA THR A 55 26.97 -1.83 31.74
C THR A 55 25.72 -2.67 31.45
N GLY A 56 25.72 -3.93 31.93
CA GLY A 56 24.54 -4.79 31.81
C GLY A 56 23.34 -4.23 32.56
N VAL A 57 22.17 -4.28 31.89
CA VAL A 57 20.90 -3.84 32.45
C VAL A 57 20.32 -5.01 33.28
N ASP A 58 20.31 -4.87 34.57
CA ASP A 58 19.69 -5.83 35.54
C ASP A 58 19.01 -5.07 36.69
N LEU A 59 18.25 -5.82 37.48
CA LEU A 59 17.49 -5.27 38.61
C LEU A 59 18.31 -4.45 39.58
N LEU A 60 19.53 -4.90 39.88
CA LEU A 60 20.40 -4.23 40.86
C LEU A 60 21.03 -2.97 40.30
N THR A 61 21.55 -3.04 39.05
CA THR A 61 22.17 -1.88 38.38
C THR A 61 21.18 -0.76 38.20
N ILE A 62 19.92 -1.08 37.82
CA ILE A 62 18.87 -0.07 37.67
C ILE A 62 18.40 0.50 39.00
N ALA A 63 18.24 -0.34 40.05
CA ALA A 63 17.88 0.15 41.37
C ALA A 63 18.92 1.14 41.93
N VAL A 64 20.21 0.83 41.74
CA VAL A 64 21.30 1.73 42.13
C VAL A 64 21.30 3.01 41.34
N GLN A 65 21.01 2.96 40.03
CA GLN A 65 20.92 4.15 39.17
C GLN A 65 19.76 5.06 39.63
N LEU A 66 18.57 4.51 39.83
CA LEU A 66 17.40 5.25 40.31
C LEU A 66 17.60 5.87 41.69
N GLN A 67 18.33 5.20 42.59
CA GLN A 67 18.65 5.75 43.92
C GLN A 67 19.57 6.98 43.84
N ARG A 68 20.49 7.02 42.87
CA ARG A 68 21.35 8.20 42.67
C ARG A 68 20.57 9.45 42.25
N GLU A 69 19.42 9.25 41.66
CA GLU A 69 18.56 10.31 41.11
C GLU A 69 17.39 10.66 42.03
N GLN A 70 17.02 9.75 42.95
CA GLN A 70 15.87 9.89 43.85
C GLN A 70 16.21 9.51 45.31
N SER A 71 15.45 10.09 46.28
CA SER A 71 15.61 9.82 47.72
C SER A 71 14.93 8.53 48.20
N ALA A 72 14.40 7.68 47.32
CA ALA A 72 13.75 6.43 47.69
C ALA A 72 14.76 5.36 48.06
N GLY A 73 14.43 4.49 49.04
CA GLY A 73 15.31 3.41 49.47
C GLY A 73 15.44 2.30 48.42
N ILE A 74 16.67 1.76 48.23
CA ILE A 74 16.96 0.70 47.22
C ILE A 74 15.97 -0.47 47.36
N GLY A 75 15.62 -0.88 48.59
CA GLY A 75 14.74 -2.03 48.85
C GLY A 75 13.33 -1.84 48.31
N GLU A 76 12.76 -0.64 48.43
CA GLU A 76 11.42 -0.33 47.91
C GLU A 76 11.40 -0.30 46.38
N THR A 77 12.40 0.31 45.75
CA THR A 77 12.57 0.36 44.30
C THR A 77 12.75 -1.04 43.73
N MET A 78 13.59 -1.87 44.36
CA MET A 78 13.77 -3.26 43.94
C MET A 78 12.48 -4.08 44.10
N ALA A 79 11.73 -3.95 45.18
CA ALA A 79 10.47 -4.67 45.38
C ALA A 79 9.44 -4.33 44.30
N LYS A 80 9.33 -3.06 43.90
CA LYS A 80 8.47 -2.64 42.79
C LYS A 80 8.90 -3.27 41.48
N MET A 81 10.18 -3.22 41.12
CA MET A 81 10.69 -3.78 39.86
C MET A 81 10.57 -5.31 39.81
N VAL A 82 10.77 -6.01 40.92
CA VAL A 82 10.47 -7.44 41.04
C VAL A 82 8.98 -7.70 40.75
N GLY A 83 8.09 -6.87 41.27
CA GLY A 83 6.66 -6.94 40.96
C GLY A 83 6.39 -6.85 39.46
N TRP A 84 7.13 -6.01 38.70
CA TRP A 84 7.00 -5.90 37.26
C TRP A 84 7.54 -7.13 36.53
N THR A 85 8.66 -7.69 36.95
CA THR A 85 9.20 -8.93 36.33
C THR A 85 8.28 -10.12 36.53
N LEU A 86 7.58 -10.21 37.68
CA LEU A 86 6.61 -11.29 37.96
C LEU A 86 5.34 -11.23 37.10
N ARG A 87 5.05 -10.06 36.46
CA ARG A 87 3.94 -9.90 35.53
C ARG A 87 4.25 -10.36 34.12
N VAL A 88 5.51 -10.63 33.82
CA VAL A 88 5.93 -11.06 32.47
C VAL A 88 5.56 -12.51 32.24
N SER A 89 4.49 -12.75 31.48
CA SER A 89 4.04 -14.11 31.14
C SER A 89 4.74 -14.69 29.89
N ALA A 90 5.25 -13.82 28.98
CA ALA A 90 5.90 -14.22 27.73
C ALA A 90 6.96 -13.18 27.30
N PRO A 91 8.26 -13.44 27.53
CA PRO A 91 9.33 -12.52 27.10
C PRO A 91 9.37 -12.26 25.59
N ARG A 92 8.91 -13.20 24.78
CA ARG A 92 8.97 -13.16 23.31
C ARG A 92 8.03 -12.12 22.65
N ASN A 93 7.08 -11.52 23.40
CA ASN A 93 6.10 -10.58 22.85
C ASN A 93 6.50 -9.12 23.06
N PHE A 94 7.77 -8.82 23.27
CA PHE A 94 8.25 -7.47 23.56
C PHE A 94 7.82 -6.44 22.50
N GLU A 95 8.03 -6.72 21.23
CA GLU A 95 7.68 -5.80 20.14
C GLU A 95 6.18 -5.48 20.08
N ALA A 96 5.33 -6.48 20.33
CA ALA A 96 3.89 -6.28 20.39
C ALA A 96 3.49 -5.37 21.58
N HIS A 97 4.09 -5.57 22.75
CA HIS A 97 3.85 -4.70 23.91
C HIS A 97 4.39 -3.29 23.71
N ALA A 98 5.57 -3.15 23.10
CA ALA A 98 6.13 -1.85 22.72
C ALA A 98 5.25 -1.11 21.69
N ALA A 99 4.63 -1.82 20.74
CA ALA A 99 3.67 -1.23 19.80
C ALA A 99 2.45 -0.65 20.54
N ILE A 100 1.90 -1.35 21.52
CA ILE A 100 0.78 -0.85 22.35
C ILE A 100 1.17 0.43 23.09
N ILE A 101 2.38 0.51 23.66
CA ILE A 101 2.87 1.73 24.34
C ILE A 101 2.92 2.90 23.36
N ARG A 102 3.42 2.69 22.15
CA ARG A 102 3.49 3.74 21.11
C ARG A 102 2.11 4.19 20.66
N GLU A 103 1.16 3.26 20.51
CA GLU A 103 -0.23 3.58 20.18
C GLU A 103 -0.90 4.40 21.29
N CYS A 104 -0.69 4.03 22.56
CA CYS A 104 -1.16 4.79 23.70
C CYS A 104 -0.55 6.20 23.75
N TYR A 105 0.73 6.34 23.40
CA TYR A 105 1.40 7.63 23.32
C TYR A 105 0.80 8.52 22.21
N ALA A 106 0.61 7.97 21.00
CA ALA A 106 -0.04 8.67 19.90
C ALA A 106 -1.46 9.13 20.29
N SER A 107 -2.22 8.26 20.96
CA SER A 107 -3.57 8.58 21.45
C SER A 107 -3.57 9.70 22.49
N ARG A 108 -2.58 9.73 23.40
CA ARG A 108 -2.42 10.86 24.38
C ARG A 108 -2.17 12.17 23.65
N ILE A 109 -1.24 12.19 22.69
CA ILE A 109 -0.95 13.40 21.89
C ILE A 109 -2.19 13.92 21.19
N LEU A 110 -2.97 13.01 20.54
CA LEU A 110 -4.18 13.39 19.83
C LEU A 110 -5.27 13.91 20.77
N LYS A 111 -5.42 13.30 21.95
CA LYS A 111 -6.34 13.76 22.98
C LYS A 111 -5.97 15.16 23.46
N ASP A 112 -4.71 15.36 23.84
CA ASP A 112 -4.23 16.67 24.33
C ASP A 112 -4.38 17.76 23.25
N ALA A 113 -4.09 17.44 21.99
CA ALA A 113 -4.30 18.36 20.86
C ALA A 113 -5.78 18.69 20.66
N GLY A 114 -6.66 17.70 20.76
CA GLY A 114 -8.11 17.88 20.67
C GLY A 114 -8.64 18.78 21.79
N GLU A 115 -8.21 18.56 23.04
CA GLU A 115 -8.58 19.40 24.19
C GLU A 115 -8.09 20.84 24.03
N GLN A 116 -6.86 21.05 23.52
CA GLN A 116 -6.33 22.37 23.23
C GLN A 116 -7.10 23.09 22.12
N LEU A 117 -7.51 22.38 21.06
CA LEU A 117 -8.35 22.92 19.99
C LEU A 117 -9.70 23.36 20.52
N VAL A 118 -10.39 22.51 21.28
CA VAL A 118 -11.69 22.84 21.89
C VAL A 118 -11.57 24.04 22.82
N ARG A 119 -10.57 24.04 23.70
CA ARG A 119 -10.34 25.17 24.63
C ARG A 119 -10.05 26.45 23.87
N GLY A 120 -9.15 26.44 22.88
CA GLY A 120 -8.81 27.63 22.11
C GLY A 120 -10.00 28.19 21.33
N THR A 121 -10.88 27.31 20.79
CA THR A 121 -12.13 27.74 20.13
C THR A 121 -13.08 28.41 21.12
N ILE A 122 -13.22 27.87 22.34
CA ILE A 122 -14.05 28.48 23.41
C ILE A 122 -13.49 29.81 23.86
N GLU A 123 -12.15 29.96 23.94
CA GLU A 123 -11.45 31.19 24.28
C GLU A 123 -11.49 32.25 23.15
N GLY A 124 -12.04 31.90 21.98
CA GLY A 124 -12.15 32.79 20.83
C GLY A 124 -10.83 33.09 20.12
N LYS A 125 -9.85 32.18 20.21
CA LYS A 125 -8.59 32.29 19.46
C LYS A 125 -8.85 32.19 17.97
N GLU A 126 -8.06 32.88 17.16
CA GLU A 126 -8.11 32.77 15.71
C GLU A 126 -7.71 31.34 15.25
N TYR A 127 -8.40 30.85 14.23
CA TYR A 127 -8.13 29.50 13.69
C TYR A 127 -6.67 29.32 13.24
N THR A 128 -6.01 30.39 12.80
CA THR A 128 -4.59 30.40 12.40
C THR A 128 -3.65 30.09 13.57
N GLU A 129 -4.00 30.47 14.79
CA GLU A 129 -3.22 30.16 16.01
C GLU A 129 -3.40 28.69 16.44
N LEU A 130 -4.51 28.07 16.08
CA LEU A 130 -4.85 26.71 16.47
C LEU A 130 -4.31 25.65 15.48
N ILE A 131 -4.18 25.98 14.18
CA ILE A 131 -3.73 25.06 13.14
C ILE A 131 -2.30 24.55 13.39
N ALA A 132 -1.35 25.45 13.64
CA ALA A 132 0.06 25.06 13.74
C ALA A 132 0.37 24.11 14.91
N PRO A 133 -0.19 24.28 16.14
CA PRO A 133 -0.06 23.29 17.21
C PRO A 133 -0.72 21.96 16.88
N ALA A 134 -1.91 21.97 16.29
CA ALA A 134 -2.63 20.74 15.91
C ALA A 134 -1.87 19.94 14.85
N THR A 135 -1.36 20.61 13.82
CA THR A 135 -0.54 19.98 12.78
C THR A 135 0.74 19.36 13.36
N ARG A 136 1.40 20.05 14.29
CA ARG A 136 2.58 19.48 14.97
C ARG A 136 2.23 18.27 15.81
N ALA A 137 1.11 18.28 16.52
CA ALA A 137 0.65 17.16 17.30
C ALA A 137 0.32 15.93 16.41
N LEU A 138 -0.37 16.14 15.29
CA LEU A 138 -0.66 15.11 14.30
C LEU A 138 0.63 14.52 13.73
N ALA A 139 1.59 15.35 13.34
CA ALA A 139 2.89 14.90 12.85
C ALA A 139 3.63 14.07 13.92
N LYS A 140 3.62 14.53 15.19
CA LYS A 140 4.26 13.82 16.30
C LYS A 140 3.58 12.47 16.59
N ALA A 141 2.26 12.41 16.53
CA ALA A 141 1.51 11.16 16.68
C ALA A 141 1.82 10.16 15.54
N SER A 142 1.91 10.65 14.30
CA SER A 142 2.30 9.80 13.15
C SER A 142 3.72 9.27 13.26
N MET A 143 4.67 10.04 13.80
CA MET A 143 6.04 9.59 14.04
C MET A 143 6.16 8.50 15.11
N ALA A 144 5.17 8.38 16.01
CA ALA A 144 5.14 7.29 16.99
C ALA A 144 4.93 5.91 16.33
N GLU A 145 4.39 5.87 15.10
CA GLU A 145 4.24 4.67 14.28
C GLU A 145 5.47 4.36 13.41
N ASP A 146 6.47 5.26 13.34
CA ASP A 146 7.64 5.04 12.50
C ASP A 146 8.36 3.75 12.90
N LYS A 147 8.64 2.94 11.88
CA LYS A 147 9.46 1.73 12.06
C LYS A 147 10.88 2.18 12.46
N PRO A 148 11.50 1.50 13.40
CA PRO A 148 12.87 1.81 13.80
C PRO A 148 13.82 1.70 12.61
N ASP A 149 14.93 2.46 12.66
CA ASP A 149 16.00 2.34 11.68
C ASP A 149 16.48 0.88 11.61
N VAL A 150 16.55 0.37 10.39
CA VAL A 150 16.93 -1.03 10.17
C VAL A 150 18.44 -1.17 10.32
N ASN A 151 18.89 -1.90 11.34
CA ASN A 151 20.28 -2.34 11.40
C ASN A 151 20.54 -3.37 10.28
N ALA A 152 21.41 -3.00 9.33
CA ALA A 152 21.65 -3.81 8.14
C ALA A 152 22.18 -5.21 8.47
N GLY A 153 23.01 -5.36 9.51
CA GLY A 153 23.57 -6.65 9.92
C GLY A 153 22.50 -7.60 10.47
N THR A 154 21.70 -7.11 11.44
CA THR A 154 20.60 -7.89 12.00
C THR A 154 19.59 -8.26 10.92
N ARG A 155 19.24 -7.30 10.05
CA ARG A 155 18.28 -7.52 8.98
C ARG A 155 18.77 -8.49 7.91
N ALA A 156 20.06 -8.46 7.58
CA ALA A 156 20.65 -9.42 6.64
C ALA A 156 20.53 -10.85 7.17
N PHE A 157 20.81 -11.06 8.47
CA PHE A 157 20.67 -12.36 9.11
C PHE A 157 19.21 -12.84 9.11
N GLU A 158 18.27 -11.97 9.45
CA GLU A 158 16.82 -12.27 9.40
C GLU A 158 16.38 -12.64 7.98
N LEU A 159 16.79 -11.86 6.96
CA LEU A 159 16.44 -12.11 5.56
C LEU A 159 16.99 -13.44 5.03
N MET A 160 18.15 -13.86 5.51
CA MET A 160 18.74 -15.15 5.11
C MET A 160 18.03 -16.34 5.76
N ASN A 161 17.52 -16.15 6.97
CA ASN A 161 16.88 -17.21 7.78
C ASN A 161 15.34 -17.18 7.71
N SER A 162 14.73 -16.12 7.19
CA SER A 162 13.28 -16.06 7.02
C SER A 162 12.84 -16.88 5.80
N SER A 163 11.86 -17.76 6.00
CA SER A 163 11.11 -18.40 4.91
C SER A 163 10.13 -17.44 4.23
N ASP A 164 9.88 -16.30 4.83
CA ASP A 164 8.88 -15.31 4.40
C ASP A 164 9.52 -14.28 3.45
N ARG A 165 9.82 -14.74 2.23
CA ARG A 165 10.29 -13.85 1.16
C ARG A 165 9.10 -13.31 0.40
N PRO A 166 9.04 -11.98 0.13
CA PRO A 166 7.97 -11.43 -0.70
C PRO A 166 8.02 -12.09 -2.07
N SER A 167 6.95 -12.81 -2.41
CA SER A 167 6.84 -13.48 -3.70
C SER A 167 6.59 -12.43 -4.80
N PRO A 168 7.36 -12.47 -5.90
CA PRO A 168 7.12 -11.58 -7.02
C PRO A 168 5.79 -11.92 -7.71
N THR A 169 5.06 -10.90 -8.11
CA THR A 169 3.87 -11.04 -8.95
C THR A 169 4.27 -10.89 -10.41
N TYR A 170 4.03 -11.93 -11.21
CA TYR A 170 4.17 -11.91 -12.66
C TYR A 170 2.87 -11.45 -13.30
N LEU A 171 2.94 -10.61 -14.33
CA LEU A 171 1.77 -10.00 -14.95
C LEU A 171 0.96 -10.98 -15.84
N GLN A 172 1.51 -12.16 -16.08
CA GLN A 172 0.95 -13.20 -16.96
C GLN A 172 0.66 -12.69 -18.38
N VAL A 173 1.58 -11.89 -18.90
CA VAL A 173 1.58 -11.40 -20.28
C VAL A 173 2.72 -12.05 -21.05
N ALA A 174 2.40 -12.63 -22.18
CA ALA A 174 3.35 -13.40 -23.00
C ALA A 174 4.62 -12.57 -23.30
N GLY A 175 5.78 -13.10 -22.92
CA GLY A 175 7.09 -12.48 -23.09
C GLY A 175 7.44 -11.43 -22.02
N LEU A 176 6.49 -10.79 -21.39
CA LEU A 176 6.74 -9.72 -20.42
C LEU A 176 7.30 -10.25 -19.11
N ASP A 177 6.83 -11.39 -18.65
CA ASP A 177 7.21 -11.98 -17.36
C ASP A 177 8.70 -12.39 -17.29
N SER A 178 9.38 -12.48 -18.45
CA SER A 178 10.84 -12.64 -18.50
C SER A 178 11.62 -11.37 -18.20
N LEU A 179 10.99 -10.20 -18.31
CA LEU A 179 11.58 -8.89 -18.07
C LEU A 179 11.06 -8.24 -16.78
N VAL A 180 9.77 -8.38 -16.50
CA VAL A 180 9.08 -7.64 -15.44
C VAL A 180 8.39 -8.58 -14.47
N TRP A 181 8.72 -8.44 -13.21
CA TRP A 181 7.97 -8.92 -12.07
C TRP A 181 7.79 -7.77 -11.07
N ILE A 182 6.70 -7.78 -10.34
CA ILE A 182 6.34 -6.71 -9.43
C ILE A 182 6.45 -7.24 -7.99
N LEU A 183 7.18 -6.51 -7.16
CA LEU A 183 7.23 -6.78 -5.73
C LEU A 183 6.14 -6.00 -4.98
N PRO A 184 5.67 -6.48 -3.83
CA PRO A 184 4.83 -5.69 -2.94
C PRO A 184 5.45 -4.31 -2.67
N GLY A 185 4.62 -3.28 -2.66
CA GLY A 185 5.06 -1.89 -2.50
C GLY A 185 5.63 -1.23 -3.77
N ASN A 186 5.67 -1.93 -4.91
CA ASN A 186 6.12 -1.34 -6.16
C ASN A 186 5.01 -0.56 -6.87
N VAL A 187 5.39 0.49 -7.58
CA VAL A 187 4.55 1.23 -8.53
C VAL A 187 5.04 0.98 -9.94
N VAL A 188 4.13 0.59 -10.83
CA VAL A 188 4.37 0.38 -12.26
C VAL A 188 3.63 1.45 -13.04
N ALA A 189 4.36 2.36 -13.69
CA ALA A 189 3.78 3.36 -14.55
C ALA A 189 3.66 2.84 -15.99
N ILE A 190 2.45 2.91 -16.55
CA ILE A 190 2.11 2.43 -17.88
C ILE A 190 1.64 3.62 -18.71
N ARG A 191 2.41 3.96 -19.72
CA ARG A 191 2.08 5.04 -20.64
C ARG A 191 1.85 4.55 -22.05
N ALA A 192 1.03 5.24 -22.81
CA ALA A 192 0.85 5.08 -24.24
C ALA A 192 0.11 6.28 -24.82
N ASP A 193 0.15 6.42 -26.11
CA ASP A 193 -0.69 7.38 -26.82
C ASP A 193 -2.18 7.03 -26.67
N PRO A 194 -3.08 8.01 -26.83
CA PRO A 194 -4.51 7.75 -26.84
C PRO A 194 -4.89 6.69 -27.89
N GLY A 195 -5.80 5.78 -27.52
CA GLY A 195 -6.31 4.73 -28.42
C GLY A 195 -5.40 3.51 -28.62
N VAL A 196 -4.20 3.47 -28.04
CA VAL A 196 -3.30 2.31 -28.13
C VAL A 196 -3.85 1.09 -27.39
N GLY A 197 -4.60 1.29 -26.28
CA GLY A 197 -5.21 0.22 -25.52
C GLY A 197 -4.63 0.04 -24.10
N LYS A 198 -4.27 1.15 -23.42
CA LYS A 198 -3.78 1.12 -22.03
C LYS A 198 -4.70 0.36 -21.07
N THR A 199 -5.97 0.78 -21.01
CA THR A 199 -6.98 0.16 -20.16
C THR A 199 -7.22 -1.31 -20.55
N ALA A 200 -7.19 -1.65 -21.84
CA ALA A 200 -7.30 -3.03 -22.31
C ALA A 200 -6.13 -3.90 -21.84
N PHE A 201 -4.90 -3.37 -21.91
CA PHE A 201 -3.72 -4.05 -21.37
C PHE A 201 -3.83 -4.29 -19.88
N VAL A 202 -4.13 -3.24 -19.10
CA VAL A 202 -4.21 -3.35 -17.63
C VAL A 202 -5.35 -4.27 -17.22
N LEU A 203 -6.50 -4.19 -17.89
CA LEU A 203 -7.62 -5.11 -17.64
C LEU A 203 -7.26 -6.56 -17.97
N SER A 204 -6.50 -6.81 -19.04
CA SER A 204 -5.98 -8.16 -19.35
C SER A 204 -5.06 -8.67 -18.24
N VAL A 205 -4.18 -7.81 -17.69
CA VAL A 205 -3.32 -8.16 -16.54
C VAL A 205 -4.18 -8.48 -15.33
N VAL A 206 -5.15 -7.64 -15.00
CA VAL A 206 -6.08 -7.85 -13.87
C VAL A 206 -6.79 -9.19 -13.98
N LEU A 207 -7.39 -9.47 -15.13
CA LEU A 207 -8.09 -10.73 -15.39
C LEU A 207 -7.16 -11.95 -15.36
N ASN A 208 -5.92 -11.83 -15.81
CA ASN A 208 -4.95 -12.92 -15.74
C ASN A 208 -4.56 -13.25 -14.28
N LEU A 209 -4.50 -12.25 -13.40
CA LEU A 209 -4.11 -12.41 -12.01
C LEU A 209 -5.26 -12.92 -11.12
N MET A 210 -6.49 -12.70 -11.50
CA MET A 210 -7.66 -13.28 -10.84
C MET A 210 -7.72 -14.79 -11.10
N PRO A 211 -8.21 -15.59 -10.17
CA PRO A 211 -8.68 -15.28 -8.80
C PRO A 211 -7.59 -15.28 -7.71
N ARG A 212 -6.31 -15.42 -8.11
CA ARG A 212 -5.19 -15.52 -7.14
C ARG A 212 -4.95 -14.24 -6.35
N ILE A 213 -5.26 -13.09 -6.96
CA ILE A 213 -5.09 -11.76 -6.37
C ILE A 213 -6.42 -11.03 -6.51
N ARG A 214 -6.90 -10.46 -5.40
CA ARG A 214 -8.08 -9.59 -5.41
C ARG A 214 -7.65 -8.18 -5.81
N PRO A 215 -8.06 -7.67 -6.99
CA PRO A 215 -7.70 -6.32 -7.42
C PRO A 215 -8.71 -5.28 -6.94
N TRP A 216 -8.22 -4.08 -6.63
CA TRP A 216 -9.02 -2.87 -6.51
C TRP A 216 -8.71 -1.93 -7.67
N PHE A 217 -9.70 -1.64 -8.51
CA PHE A 217 -9.57 -0.82 -9.69
C PHE A 217 -10.21 0.56 -9.45
N VAL A 218 -9.39 1.59 -9.39
CA VAL A 218 -9.81 2.99 -9.32
C VAL A 218 -9.92 3.52 -10.74
N SER A 219 -11.15 3.59 -11.25
CA SER A 219 -11.48 4.06 -12.60
C SER A 219 -12.00 5.49 -12.52
N LEU A 220 -11.13 6.45 -12.76
CA LEU A 220 -11.51 7.87 -12.71
C LEU A 220 -11.99 8.43 -14.07
N GLU A 221 -11.73 7.70 -15.16
CA GLU A 221 -12.13 8.08 -16.51
C GLU A 221 -13.40 7.37 -16.97
N MET A 222 -13.57 6.11 -16.59
CA MET A 222 -14.55 5.22 -17.16
C MET A 222 -15.53 4.70 -16.10
N PRO A 223 -16.85 4.70 -16.35
CA PRO A 223 -17.84 4.10 -15.44
C PRO A 223 -17.58 2.61 -15.22
N ALA A 224 -17.92 2.11 -14.02
CA ALA A 224 -17.76 0.70 -13.65
C ALA A 224 -18.47 -0.25 -14.63
N ASP A 225 -19.68 0.09 -15.07
CA ASP A 225 -20.44 -0.71 -16.03
C ASP A 225 -19.69 -0.90 -17.36
N GLU A 226 -18.99 0.10 -17.82
CA GLU A 226 -18.21 0.01 -19.06
C GLU A 226 -17.00 -0.90 -18.85
N LEU A 227 -16.31 -0.77 -17.72
CA LEU A 227 -15.18 -1.61 -17.37
C LEU A 227 -15.59 -3.09 -17.24
N ILE A 228 -16.73 -3.36 -16.60
CA ILE A 228 -17.31 -4.71 -16.47
C ILE A 228 -17.67 -5.29 -17.84
N LYS A 229 -18.32 -4.50 -18.72
CA LYS A 229 -18.61 -4.94 -20.09
C LYS A 229 -17.35 -5.31 -20.85
N ARG A 230 -16.27 -4.53 -20.73
CA ARG A 230 -14.96 -4.83 -21.33
C ARG A 230 -14.35 -6.10 -20.76
N ALA A 231 -14.45 -6.33 -19.45
CA ALA A 231 -14.00 -7.55 -18.82
C ALA A 231 -14.76 -8.78 -19.35
N LEU A 232 -16.09 -8.70 -19.44
CA LEU A 232 -16.93 -9.77 -20.01
C LEU A 232 -16.61 -10.02 -21.48
N CYS A 233 -16.35 -8.97 -22.27
CA CYS A 233 -15.92 -9.12 -23.66
C CYS A 233 -14.60 -9.89 -23.79
N GLN A 234 -13.64 -9.65 -22.90
CA GLN A 234 -12.38 -10.38 -22.89
C GLN A 234 -12.57 -11.85 -22.49
N ILE A 235 -13.49 -12.14 -21.58
CA ILE A 235 -13.76 -13.51 -21.13
C ILE A 235 -14.55 -14.28 -22.19
N ALA A 236 -15.61 -13.69 -22.71
CA ALA A 236 -16.52 -14.32 -23.68
C ALA A 236 -16.03 -14.25 -25.14
N MET A 237 -14.93 -13.54 -25.41
CA MET A 237 -14.44 -13.26 -26.76
C MET A 237 -15.53 -12.67 -27.66
N VAL A 238 -16.25 -11.66 -27.16
CA VAL A 238 -17.29 -10.93 -27.88
C VAL A 238 -16.77 -9.54 -28.26
N ASP A 239 -17.17 -9.07 -29.44
CA ASP A 239 -16.78 -7.77 -29.96
C ASP A 239 -17.24 -6.62 -29.05
N ILE A 240 -16.28 -5.85 -28.53
CA ILE A 240 -16.56 -4.71 -27.68
C ILE A 240 -17.49 -3.70 -28.35
N GLN A 241 -17.30 -3.43 -29.64
CA GLN A 241 -18.13 -2.46 -30.35
C GLN A 241 -19.58 -2.94 -30.43
N SER A 242 -19.80 -4.23 -30.72
CA SER A 242 -21.15 -4.81 -30.75
C SER A 242 -21.87 -4.66 -29.39
N VAL A 243 -21.14 -4.81 -28.29
CA VAL A 243 -21.66 -4.66 -26.92
C VAL A 243 -21.98 -3.21 -26.59
N MET A 244 -21.08 -2.28 -26.93
CA MET A 244 -21.23 -0.87 -26.58
C MET A 244 -22.39 -0.18 -27.34
N VAL A 245 -22.68 -0.62 -28.57
CA VAL A 245 -23.78 -0.07 -29.38
C VAL A 245 -25.03 -0.96 -29.38
N ASP A 246 -25.10 -1.97 -28.51
CA ASP A 246 -26.19 -2.96 -28.40
C ASP A 246 -26.59 -3.60 -29.76
N ARG A 247 -25.60 -3.95 -30.56
CA ARG A 247 -25.77 -4.62 -31.86
C ARG A 247 -25.27 -6.09 -31.84
N MET A 248 -25.41 -6.73 -30.69
CA MET A 248 -24.99 -8.11 -30.51
C MET A 248 -25.95 -9.08 -31.23
N THR A 249 -25.38 -10.11 -31.83
CA THR A 249 -26.12 -11.29 -32.27
C THR A 249 -26.68 -12.06 -31.05
N ALA A 250 -27.68 -12.92 -31.28
CA ALA A 250 -28.21 -13.78 -30.22
C ALA A 250 -27.11 -14.70 -29.63
N GLN A 251 -26.19 -15.17 -30.46
CA GLN A 251 -25.06 -15.99 -30.01
C GLN A 251 -24.08 -15.22 -29.13
N GLU A 252 -23.72 -13.98 -29.49
CA GLU A 252 -22.86 -13.13 -28.68
C GLU A 252 -23.49 -12.81 -27.34
N ARG A 253 -24.80 -12.51 -27.33
CA ARG A 253 -25.58 -12.25 -26.11
C ARG A 253 -25.59 -13.47 -25.17
N ASN A 254 -25.77 -14.66 -25.73
CA ASN A 254 -25.71 -15.91 -24.95
C ASN A 254 -24.31 -16.14 -24.36
N ARG A 255 -23.25 -15.93 -25.12
CA ARG A 255 -21.86 -16.08 -24.63
C ARG A 255 -21.56 -15.11 -23.49
N LEU A 256 -21.99 -13.86 -23.59
CA LEU A 256 -21.84 -12.89 -22.48
C LEU A 256 -22.65 -13.29 -21.24
N ALA A 257 -23.89 -13.77 -21.42
CA ALA A 257 -24.72 -14.24 -20.32
C ALA A 257 -24.12 -15.45 -19.63
N GLN A 258 -23.60 -16.41 -20.38
CA GLN A 258 -22.88 -17.58 -19.84
C GLN A 258 -21.61 -17.14 -19.11
N ALA A 259 -20.81 -16.23 -19.67
CA ALA A 259 -19.62 -15.72 -19.01
C ALA A 259 -19.95 -15.04 -17.68
N ALA A 260 -21.01 -14.21 -17.65
CA ALA A 260 -21.48 -13.58 -16.43
C ALA A 260 -21.98 -14.59 -15.39
N SER A 261 -22.69 -15.65 -15.82
CA SER A 261 -23.18 -16.71 -14.94
C SER A 261 -22.06 -17.59 -14.39
N ASN A 262 -21.14 -18.03 -15.26
CA ASN A 262 -20.10 -19.01 -14.89
C ASN A 262 -18.98 -18.37 -14.05
N TYR A 263 -18.71 -17.09 -14.28
CA TYR A 263 -17.56 -16.40 -13.69
C TYR A 263 -17.94 -15.21 -12.81
N GLY A 264 -19.24 -15.06 -12.46
CA GLY A 264 -19.74 -13.98 -11.62
C GLY A 264 -19.05 -13.89 -10.27
N ASP A 265 -18.81 -15.02 -9.61
CA ASP A 265 -18.13 -15.08 -8.31
C ASP A 265 -16.68 -14.61 -8.41
N ILE A 266 -15.97 -15.00 -9.47
CA ILE A 266 -14.59 -14.56 -9.72
C ILE A 266 -14.59 -13.06 -10.03
N LEU A 267 -15.47 -12.60 -10.92
CA LEU A 267 -15.62 -11.17 -11.24
C LEU A 267 -16.01 -10.35 -10.00
N GLY A 268 -16.77 -10.93 -9.07
CA GLY A 268 -17.11 -10.33 -7.77
C GLY A 268 -15.91 -10.06 -6.86
N THR A 269 -14.72 -10.62 -7.17
CA THR A 269 -13.48 -10.27 -6.47
C THR A 269 -12.80 -9.02 -7.01
N LEU A 270 -13.24 -8.47 -8.15
CA LEU A 270 -12.79 -7.20 -8.70
C LEU A 270 -13.58 -6.06 -8.07
N ASP A 271 -12.96 -5.37 -7.13
CA ASP A 271 -13.55 -4.15 -6.56
C ASP A 271 -13.30 -2.96 -7.50
N ILE A 272 -14.34 -2.23 -7.88
CA ILE A 272 -14.24 -1.05 -8.76
C ILE A 272 -14.70 0.19 -8.00
N ASP A 273 -13.92 1.26 -8.10
CA ASP A 273 -14.29 2.61 -7.64
C ASP A 273 -14.30 3.54 -8.86
N ASP A 274 -15.47 4.00 -9.26
CA ASP A 274 -15.70 4.87 -10.41
C ASP A 274 -16.20 6.27 -10.01
N SER A 275 -15.73 6.77 -8.87
CA SER A 275 -16.15 8.06 -8.30
C SER A 275 -15.86 9.29 -9.20
N GLY A 276 -15.15 9.11 -10.31
CA GLY A 276 -14.83 10.15 -11.30
C GLY A 276 -13.79 11.19 -10.84
N SER A 277 -13.64 11.37 -9.55
CA SER A 277 -12.59 12.20 -8.93
C SER A 277 -12.25 11.67 -7.54
N MET A 278 -10.99 11.80 -7.14
CA MET A 278 -10.52 11.33 -5.85
C MET A 278 -9.32 12.17 -5.42
N THR A 279 -9.28 12.58 -4.15
CA THR A 279 -8.08 13.19 -3.60
C THR A 279 -7.05 12.13 -3.23
N ILE A 280 -5.78 12.51 -3.15
CA ILE A 280 -4.71 11.58 -2.76
C ILE A 280 -4.91 11.03 -1.34
N ASP A 281 -5.47 11.83 -0.44
CA ASP A 281 -5.75 11.41 0.94
C ASP A 281 -6.93 10.44 0.99
N GLU A 282 -8.00 10.68 0.23
CA GLU A 282 -9.11 9.73 0.06
C GLU A 282 -8.65 8.41 -0.54
N PHE A 283 -7.75 8.48 -1.55
CA PHE A 283 -7.14 7.30 -2.14
C PHE A 283 -6.38 6.48 -1.10
N ALA A 284 -5.53 7.13 -0.30
CA ALA A 284 -4.74 6.46 0.72
C ALA A 284 -5.63 5.79 1.79
N ALA A 285 -6.69 6.48 2.24
CA ALA A 285 -7.64 5.94 3.22
C ALA A 285 -8.46 4.76 2.66
N LYS A 286 -8.98 4.89 1.43
CA LYS A 286 -9.70 3.81 0.75
C LYS A 286 -8.80 2.62 0.48
N ALA A 287 -7.55 2.85 0.02
CA ALA A 287 -6.55 1.82 -0.23
C ALA A 287 -6.27 1.01 1.04
N GLU A 288 -6.07 1.68 2.18
CA GLU A 288 -5.86 1.01 3.46
C GLU A 288 -7.04 0.09 3.83
N ASN A 289 -8.27 0.57 3.66
CA ASN A 289 -9.48 -0.23 3.91
C ASN A 289 -9.55 -1.43 2.94
N ARG A 290 -9.32 -1.23 1.64
CA ARG A 290 -9.37 -2.31 0.64
C ARG A 290 -8.31 -3.38 0.88
N VAL A 291 -7.09 -2.97 1.24
CA VAL A 291 -6.00 -3.92 1.57
C VAL A 291 -6.31 -4.70 2.84
N LYS A 292 -6.85 -4.07 3.89
CA LYS A 292 -7.36 -4.77 5.09
C LYS A 292 -8.43 -5.82 4.75
N ASN A 293 -9.23 -5.59 3.70
CA ASN A 293 -10.24 -6.50 3.18
C ASN A 293 -9.71 -7.47 2.10
N GLY A 294 -8.39 -7.59 1.95
CA GLY A 294 -7.72 -8.59 1.13
C GLY A 294 -7.35 -8.14 -0.28
N ALA A 295 -7.42 -6.85 -0.63
CA ALA A 295 -6.92 -6.38 -1.90
C ALA A 295 -5.39 -6.56 -1.99
N GLY A 296 -4.93 -7.30 -3.00
CA GLY A 296 -3.51 -7.60 -3.24
C GLY A 296 -2.91 -6.87 -4.44
N LEU A 297 -3.71 -6.11 -5.18
CA LEU A 297 -3.30 -5.27 -6.32
C LEU A 297 -4.19 -4.04 -6.38
N ILE A 298 -3.60 -2.88 -6.62
CA ILE A 298 -4.33 -1.64 -6.88
C ILE A 298 -4.05 -1.19 -8.31
N VAL A 299 -5.10 -0.77 -9.01
CA VAL A 299 -5.02 -0.15 -10.34
C VAL A 299 -5.56 1.27 -10.27
N VAL A 300 -4.89 2.22 -10.91
CA VAL A 300 -5.38 3.60 -11.03
C VAL A 300 -5.42 4.00 -12.52
N ASP A 301 -6.60 4.26 -13.04
CA ASP A 301 -6.86 4.68 -14.42
C ASP A 301 -7.66 6.01 -14.40
N TYR A 302 -7.04 7.17 -14.57
CA TYR A 302 -5.62 7.49 -14.58
C TYR A 302 -5.27 8.57 -13.52
N ALA A 303 -4.02 8.58 -13.11
CA ALA A 303 -3.55 9.37 -11.96
C ALA A 303 -3.75 10.89 -12.07
N GLN A 304 -3.68 11.47 -13.27
CA GLN A 304 -3.81 12.92 -13.46
C GLN A 304 -5.24 13.46 -13.20
N LEU A 305 -6.26 12.57 -13.08
CA LEU A 305 -7.60 12.94 -12.62
C LEU A 305 -7.71 13.02 -11.10
N MET A 306 -6.71 12.54 -10.38
CA MET A 306 -6.64 12.75 -8.94
C MET A 306 -6.33 14.20 -8.61
N SER A 307 -6.68 14.61 -7.40
CA SER A 307 -6.38 15.93 -6.86
C SER A 307 -5.67 15.86 -5.52
N ALA A 308 -5.01 16.94 -5.16
CA ALA A 308 -4.49 17.15 -3.81
C ALA A 308 -5.04 18.49 -3.27
N ASP A 309 -4.92 18.75 -1.98
CA ASP A 309 -5.45 20.00 -1.41
C ASP A 309 -4.80 21.22 -2.08
N ARG A 310 -5.56 21.88 -2.96
CA ARG A 310 -5.10 23.02 -3.76
C ARG A 310 -4.59 24.20 -2.94
N LYS A 311 -4.95 24.26 -1.66
CA LYS A 311 -4.45 25.32 -0.76
C LYS A 311 -2.98 25.15 -0.41
N LEU A 312 -2.44 23.93 -0.57
CA LEU A 312 -1.06 23.59 -0.24
C LEU A 312 -0.09 23.75 -1.43
N TYR A 313 -0.62 23.87 -2.66
CA TYR A 313 0.19 23.85 -3.88
C TYR A 313 -0.04 25.09 -4.74
N THR A 314 1.05 25.70 -5.20
CA THR A 314 1.00 26.95 -5.98
C THR A 314 0.74 26.72 -7.47
N ASN A 315 0.99 25.52 -7.97
CA ASN A 315 0.80 25.17 -9.38
C ASN A 315 0.47 23.68 -9.59
N LYS A 316 -0.02 23.34 -10.78
CA LYS A 316 -0.41 21.96 -11.13
C LYS A 316 0.73 20.95 -11.07
N VAL A 317 1.97 21.37 -11.34
CA VAL A 317 3.14 20.48 -11.29
C VAL A 317 3.37 20.00 -9.85
N GLN A 318 3.37 20.91 -8.88
CA GLN A 318 3.53 20.55 -7.47
C GLN A 318 2.38 19.66 -6.97
N GLU A 319 1.15 19.92 -7.42
CA GLU A 319 0.00 19.06 -7.10
C GLU A 319 0.23 17.63 -7.64
N LEU A 320 0.68 17.46 -8.88
CA LEU A 320 0.95 16.16 -9.50
C LEU A 320 2.16 15.46 -8.85
N GLU A 321 3.16 16.21 -8.42
CA GLU A 321 4.28 15.67 -7.63
C GLU A 321 3.79 15.11 -6.30
N ALA A 322 2.94 15.84 -5.58
CA ALA A 322 2.36 15.38 -4.33
C ALA A 322 1.49 14.11 -4.51
N ILE A 323 0.68 14.06 -5.57
CA ILE A 323 -0.10 12.87 -5.92
C ILE A 323 0.82 11.67 -6.19
N SER A 324 1.88 11.87 -6.99
CA SER A 324 2.85 10.81 -7.31
C SER A 324 3.53 10.27 -6.06
N MET A 325 3.99 11.18 -5.18
CA MET A 325 4.59 10.80 -3.89
C MET A 325 3.60 10.10 -2.98
N GLY A 326 2.36 10.54 -2.93
CA GLY A 326 1.28 9.94 -2.16
C GLY A 326 0.97 8.50 -2.61
N ILE A 327 0.84 8.27 -3.93
CA ILE A 327 0.65 6.92 -4.50
C ILE A 327 1.82 6.01 -4.12
N ARG A 328 3.06 6.48 -4.28
CA ARG A 328 4.25 5.71 -3.93
C ARG A 328 4.34 5.40 -2.43
N SER A 329 4.02 6.39 -1.58
CA SER A 329 3.98 6.22 -0.13
C SER A 329 2.94 5.18 0.28
N THR A 330 1.74 5.26 -0.31
CA THR A 330 0.64 4.31 -0.09
C THR A 330 1.04 2.90 -0.48
N ALA A 331 1.62 2.70 -1.68
CA ALA A 331 2.10 1.39 -2.12
C ALA A 331 3.09 0.79 -1.10
N ARG A 332 4.07 1.60 -0.65
CA ARG A 332 5.09 1.18 0.31
C ARG A 332 4.53 0.91 1.70
N LYS A 333 3.65 1.79 2.22
CA LYS A 333 3.01 1.64 3.54
C LYS A 333 2.18 0.37 3.61
N LEU A 334 1.36 0.12 2.58
CA LEU A 334 0.45 -1.02 2.53
C LEU A 334 1.11 -2.30 2.03
N ASN A 335 2.35 -2.21 1.52
CA ASN A 335 3.08 -3.34 0.94
C ASN A 335 2.31 -4.05 -0.19
N VAL A 336 1.61 -3.28 -1.04
CA VAL A 336 0.80 -3.77 -2.17
C VAL A 336 1.25 -3.09 -3.46
N PRO A 337 1.39 -3.82 -4.59
CA PRO A 337 1.76 -3.23 -5.87
C PRO A 337 0.64 -2.37 -6.43
N ILE A 338 1.03 -1.28 -7.12
CA ILE A 338 0.11 -0.37 -7.81
C ILE A 338 0.46 -0.33 -9.30
N LEU A 339 -0.52 -0.61 -10.17
CA LEU A 339 -0.46 -0.34 -11.60
C LEU A 339 -1.07 1.03 -11.86
N LEU A 340 -0.28 1.92 -12.42
CA LEU A 340 -0.65 3.31 -12.63
C LEU A 340 -0.68 3.62 -14.13
N ILE A 341 -1.87 3.90 -14.66
CA ILE A 341 -1.99 4.40 -16.03
C ILE A 341 -1.67 5.90 -16.04
N VAL A 342 -0.84 6.30 -17.00
CA VAL A 342 -0.39 7.68 -17.16
C VAL A 342 -0.69 8.13 -18.59
N HIS A 343 -1.40 9.26 -18.73
CA HIS A 343 -1.68 9.85 -20.03
C HIS A 343 -0.53 10.76 -20.46
N VAL A 344 -0.20 10.72 -21.75
CA VAL A 344 0.79 11.59 -22.39
C VAL A 344 0.05 12.57 -23.29
N ASN A 345 0.34 13.86 -23.18
CA ASN A 345 -0.20 14.85 -24.10
C ASN A 345 0.42 14.69 -25.50
N LYS A 346 -0.32 15.10 -26.56
CA LYS A 346 0.12 15.01 -27.96
C LYS A 346 1.47 15.69 -28.26
N GLN A 347 1.97 16.52 -27.35
CA GLN A 347 3.27 17.20 -27.45
C GLN A 347 4.42 16.47 -26.74
N GLY A 348 4.16 15.28 -26.15
CA GLY A 348 5.22 14.40 -25.61
C GLY A 348 5.85 14.81 -24.28
N GLU A 349 5.62 16.02 -23.81
CA GLU A 349 6.26 16.57 -22.61
C GLU A 349 5.24 17.28 -21.71
N ASP A 350 4.53 16.52 -20.89
CA ASP A 350 3.83 17.10 -19.76
C ASP A 350 4.67 16.89 -18.49
N HIS A 351 5.14 17.98 -17.89
CA HIS A 351 6.00 17.92 -16.68
C HIS A 351 5.38 17.08 -15.55
N GLY A 352 4.04 17.05 -15.45
CA GLY A 352 3.34 16.22 -14.47
C GLY A 352 3.43 14.71 -14.74
N THR A 353 3.40 14.31 -16.00
CA THR A 353 3.55 12.91 -16.44
C THR A 353 4.93 12.36 -16.09
N ILE A 354 5.97 13.18 -16.28
CA ILE A 354 7.36 12.82 -16.02
C ILE A 354 7.57 12.44 -14.56
N GLN A 355 6.87 13.07 -13.61
CA GLN A 355 7.04 12.78 -12.20
C GLN A 355 6.51 11.37 -11.81
N PHE A 356 5.34 10.97 -12.30
CA PHE A 356 4.84 9.61 -12.07
C PHE A 356 5.82 8.54 -12.60
N GLU A 357 6.42 8.81 -13.76
CA GLU A 357 7.42 7.91 -14.34
C GLU A 357 8.74 7.88 -13.56
N LYS A 358 9.18 9.03 -13.01
CA LYS A 358 10.39 9.11 -12.18
C LYS A 358 10.22 8.35 -10.87
N ASP A 359 9.06 8.43 -10.24
CA ASP A 359 8.77 7.80 -8.96
C ASP A 359 8.47 6.31 -9.08
N ALA A 360 8.00 5.84 -10.25
CA ALA A 360 7.71 4.44 -10.50
C ALA A 360 8.96 3.54 -10.37
N HIS A 361 8.75 2.29 -9.95
CA HIS A 361 9.78 1.24 -9.91
C HIS A 361 9.99 0.63 -11.29
N VAL A 362 8.91 0.47 -12.03
CA VAL A 362 8.90 0.01 -13.43
C VAL A 362 8.18 1.04 -14.28
N ARG A 363 8.72 1.35 -15.46
CA ARG A 363 8.12 2.24 -16.44
C ARG A 363 7.98 1.51 -17.77
N MET A 364 6.76 1.43 -18.27
CA MET A 364 6.45 0.79 -19.52
C MET A 364 5.82 1.78 -20.50
N HIS A 365 6.23 1.72 -21.75
CA HIS A 365 5.60 2.41 -22.86
C HIS A 365 4.96 1.40 -23.81
N LEU A 366 3.67 1.55 -24.06
CA LEU A 366 2.92 0.71 -24.97
C LEU A 366 2.80 1.39 -26.32
N SER A 367 3.05 0.65 -27.38
CA SER A 367 2.70 1.02 -28.75
C SER A 367 2.07 -0.18 -29.45
N ARG A 368 1.28 0.05 -30.48
CA ARG A 368 0.56 -1.01 -31.17
C ARG A 368 0.67 -0.85 -32.68
N ASP A 369 0.89 -1.98 -33.34
CA ASP A 369 0.80 -2.11 -34.78
C ASP A 369 -0.07 -3.35 -35.11
N ALA A 370 -1.23 -3.10 -35.74
CA ALA A 370 -2.23 -4.13 -36.03
C ALA A 370 -2.58 -4.97 -34.78
N ASP A 371 -2.32 -6.27 -34.85
CA ASP A 371 -2.60 -7.26 -33.82
C ASP A 371 -1.40 -7.56 -32.88
N GLN A 372 -0.42 -6.67 -32.88
CA GLN A 372 0.77 -6.76 -32.06
C GLN A 372 0.89 -5.54 -31.16
N MET A 373 1.04 -5.76 -29.87
CA MET A 373 1.39 -4.72 -28.91
C MET A 373 2.87 -4.83 -28.54
N THR A 374 3.58 -3.73 -28.71
CA THR A 374 4.96 -3.61 -28.26
C THR A 374 4.97 -2.96 -26.89
N ILE A 375 5.64 -3.60 -25.95
CA ILE A 375 5.84 -3.13 -24.58
C ILE A 375 7.32 -2.82 -24.43
N ASP A 376 7.66 -1.54 -24.28
CA ASP A 376 9.01 -1.08 -24.06
C ASP A 376 9.18 -0.77 -22.57
N VAL A 377 9.98 -1.60 -21.89
CA VAL A 377 10.31 -1.44 -20.48
C VAL A 377 11.48 -0.49 -20.36
N LEU A 378 11.19 0.78 -20.22
CA LEU A 378 12.15 1.89 -20.20
C LEU A 378 12.92 2.00 -18.89
N LYS A 379 12.34 1.51 -17.79
CA LYS A 379 12.94 1.48 -16.46
C LYS A 379 12.45 0.24 -15.71
N ASN A 380 13.39 -0.45 -15.09
CA ASN A 380 13.07 -1.58 -14.21
C ASN A 380 14.09 -1.62 -13.05
N ARG A 381 13.65 -1.28 -11.82
CA ARG A 381 14.55 -1.30 -10.65
C ARG A 381 14.85 -2.72 -10.18
N ASN A 382 14.02 -3.68 -10.51
CA ASN A 382 14.16 -5.07 -10.06
C ASN A 382 14.78 -5.97 -11.13
N GLY A 383 14.95 -5.48 -12.37
CA GLY A 383 15.39 -6.27 -13.50
C GLY A 383 16.04 -5.41 -14.58
N ARG A 384 16.04 -5.91 -15.80
CA ARG A 384 16.61 -5.22 -16.95
C ARG A 384 15.55 -4.44 -17.73
N PRO A 385 15.85 -3.27 -18.26
CA PRO A 385 15.04 -2.68 -19.31
C PRO A 385 15.07 -3.59 -20.56
N GLY A 386 14.06 -3.48 -21.41
CA GLY A 386 13.99 -4.28 -22.61
C GLY A 386 12.67 -4.05 -23.35
N LYS A 387 12.56 -4.66 -24.50
CA LYS A 387 11.40 -4.51 -25.38
C LYS A 387 10.85 -5.88 -25.76
N ILE A 388 9.56 -6.05 -25.66
CA ILE A 388 8.88 -7.26 -26.12
C ILE A 388 7.71 -6.88 -27.03
N THR A 389 7.33 -7.83 -27.88
CA THR A 389 6.11 -7.74 -28.68
C THR A 389 5.21 -8.92 -28.31
N THR A 390 3.94 -8.65 -28.10
CA THR A 390 2.97 -9.64 -27.64
C THR A 390 1.69 -9.53 -28.47
N PRO A 391 0.96 -10.63 -28.73
CA PRO A 391 -0.27 -10.57 -29.49
C PRO A 391 -1.34 -9.75 -28.78
N CYS A 392 -2.17 -9.05 -29.54
CA CYS A 392 -3.35 -8.38 -29.03
C CYS A 392 -4.56 -8.56 -29.96
N MET A 393 -5.70 -8.77 -29.37
CA MET A 393 -6.99 -8.87 -30.07
C MET A 393 -7.89 -7.74 -29.60
N MET A 394 -7.65 -6.53 -30.12
CA MET A 394 -8.32 -5.31 -29.67
C MET A 394 -9.82 -5.32 -29.89
N ARG A 395 -10.31 -6.11 -30.83
CA ARG A 395 -11.73 -6.37 -31.01
C ARG A 395 -12.41 -6.86 -29.73
N TYR A 396 -11.69 -7.69 -28.95
CA TYR A 396 -12.14 -8.23 -27.66
C TYR A 396 -11.52 -7.50 -26.46
N GLY A 397 -10.60 -6.55 -26.72
CA GLY A 397 -9.83 -5.86 -25.68
C GLY A 397 -8.74 -6.70 -25.03
N ILE A 398 -8.32 -7.81 -25.64
CA ILE A 398 -7.35 -8.75 -25.09
C ILE A 398 -5.93 -8.34 -25.49
N VAL A 399 -5.00 -8.37 -24.53
CA VAL A 399 -3.57 -8.14 -24.74
C VAL A 399 -2.75 -9.21 -24.01
N GLY A 400 -1.70 -9.69 -24.67
CA GLY A 400 -0.75 -10.62 -24.09
C GLY A 400 -1.19 -12.09 -24.07
N ARG A 401 -2.32 -12.38 -24.66
CA ARG A 401 -2.87 -13.73 -24.85
C ARG A 401 -3.75 -13.78 -26.09
N SER A 402 -3.98 -14.98 -26.61
CA SER A 402 -4.85 -15.23 -27.77
C SER A 402 -6.13 -16.00 -27.43
N SER A 403 -6.44 -16.11 -26.13
CA SER A 403 -7.58 -16.87 -25.59
C SER A 403 -8.13 -16.16 -24.36
N PRO A 404 -9.28 -16.56 -23.81
CA PRO A 404 -9.75 -16.11 -22.49
C PRO A 404 -8.71 -16.34 -21.38
N PRO A 405 -8.87 -15.73 -20.19
CA PRO A 405 -8.00 -16.01 -19.05
C PRO A 405 -7.95 -17.51 -18.75
N SER A 406 -6.82 -18.02 -18.25
CA SER A 406 -6.61 -19.45 -18.02
C SER A 406 -7.67 -20.12 -17.14
N TRP A 407 -8.20 -19.37 -16.17
CA TRP A 407 -9.27 -19.81 -15.29
C TRP A 407 -10.67 -19.85 -15.96
N ALA A 408 -10.81 -19.22 -17.13
CA ALA A 408 -12.04 -19.20 -17.92
C ALA A 408 -11.97 -20.14 -19.14
N GLN A 409 -10.92 -20.96 -19.27
CA GLN A 409 -10.74 -21.89 -20.39
C GLN A 409 -11.26 -23.30 -20.10
N ALA A 410 -11.71 -23.57 -18.89
CA ALA A 410 -12.10 -24.92 -18.46
C ALA A 410 -13.38 -25.47 -19.14
N ASP A 411 -14.18 -24.60 -19.78
CA ASP A 411 -15.37 -24.99 -20.52
C ASP A 411 -15.08 -24.95 -22.03
N ASP A 412 -14.90 -26.12 -22.65
CA ASP A 412 -14.49 -26.34 -24.07
C ASP A 412 -15.40 -25.64 -25.13
N GLU A 413 -16.54 -25.07 -24.75
CA GLU A 413 -17.46 -24.43 -25.70
C GLU A 413 -17.03 -22.99 -26.12
N PHE A 414 -16.01 -22.39 -25.46
CA PHE A 414 -15.60 -21.00 -25.72
C PHE A 414 -14.42 -20.86 -26.70
N THR A 415 -13.76 -21.95 -27.10
CA THR A 415 -12.45 -21.89 -27.75
C THR A 415 -12.47 -21.81 -29.28
N THR A 416 -13.60 -21.83 -29.95
CA THR A 416 -13.63 -21.69 -31.43
C THR A 416 -13.89 -20.21 -31.81
N PRO A 417 -12.89 -19.52 -32.39
CA PRO A 417 -13.13 -18.24 -33.05
C PRO A 417 -14.06 -18.49 -34.24
N HIS A 418 -15.14 -17.72 -34.34
CA HIS A 418 -15.99 -17.76 -35.53
C HIS A 418 -15.17 -17.23 -36.73
N PRO A 419 -14.95 -18.02 -37.80
CA PRO A 419 -14.34 -17.50 -39.00
C PRO A 419 -15.34 -16.55 -39.69
N ASP A 420 -14.82 -15.46 -40.22
CA ASP A 420 -15.44 -14.53 -41.15
C ASP A 420 -16.45 -13.51 -40.63
N ARG A 421 -15.91 -12.33 -40.31
CA ARG A 421 -16.45 -11.03 -40.77
C ARG A 421 -15.30 -10.13 -41.17
N ASN A 422 -14.61 -10.51 -42.26
CA ASN A 422 -13.89 -9.54 -43.06
C ASN A 422 -14.83 -9.08 -44.19
N HIS A 423 -14.88 -7.75 -44.36
CA HIS A 423 -15.51 -6.98 -45.45
C HIS A 423 -16.99 -6.65 -45.35
N ALA A 424 -17.23 -5.44 -44.79
CA ALA A 424 -18.07 -4.48 -45.54
C ALA A 424 -17.46 -3.07 -45.32
N PRO A 425 -17.25 -2.30 -46.38
CA PRO A 425 -16.69 -0.96 -46.31
C PRO A 425 -17.78 0.03 -45.93
N PHE A 426 -17.47 0.89 -44.95
CA PHE A 426 -17.93 2.29 -44.89
C PHE A 426 -17.00 3.04 -43.96
#